data_502f5e7c951ccd7303d662e1a0091724
#
_entry.id   502f5e7c951ccd7303d662e1a0091724
#
_cell.length_a   1.000
_cell.length_b   1.000
_cell.length_c   1.000
_cell.angle_alpha   90.00
_cell.angle_beta   90.00
_cell.angle_gamma   90.00
#
_symmetry.space_group_name_H-M   'P 1'
#
loop_
_entity.id
_entity.type
_entity.pdbx_description
1 polymer ?
#
loop_
_entity_poly.entity_id
_entity_poly.type
_entity_poly.pdbx_seq_one_letter_code
_entity_poly.pdbx_strand_id
1 'polypeptide(L)' 'IIKESVYIGTGAKILGKCTIGENVTIGANAVVISDISANKIAVGIPAKEK' A
#
# COMPACT_ATOMS: atom_id res chain seq x y z
N ILE A 1 -0.04 -2.60 9.98
CA ILE A 1 0.57 -1.37 10.50
C ILE A 1 0.97 -0.48 9.34
N ILE A 2 0.57 0.75 9.40
CA ILE A 2 0.88 1.74 8.37
C ILE A 2 1.85 2.73 8.98
N LYS A 3 3.02 2.86 8.37
CA LYS A 3 4.07 3.74 8.87
C LYS A 3 3.77 5.19 8.46
N GLU A 4 4.71 6.09 8.75
CA GLU A 4 4.52 7.50 8.49
C GLU A 4 4.57 7.85 7.01
N SER A 5 3.92 8.94 6.66
CA SER A 5 3.98 9.52 5.31
C SER A 5 3.47 8.57 4.22
N VAL A 6 2.53 7.71 4.55
CA VAL A 6 1.90 6.84 3.57
C VAL A 6 0.73 7.57 2.92
N TYR A 7 0.69 7.54 1.60
CA TYR A 7 -0.45 8.06 0.85
C TYR A 7 -1.29 6.89 0.34
N ILE A 8 -2.56 6.91 0.66
CA ILE A 8 -3.48 5.85 0.24
C ILE A 8 -4.52 6.46 -0.68
N GLY A 9 -4.55 6.00 -1.92
CA GLY A 9 -5.47 6.52 -2.91
C GLY A 9 -6.91 6.14 -2.61
N THR A 10 -7.84 6.83 -3.27
CA THR A 10 -9.26 6.63 -3.08
C THR A 10 -9.66 5.20 -3.45
N GLY A 11 -10.39 4.56 -2.56
CA GLY A 11 -10.88 3.21 -2.80
C GLY A 11 -9.86 2.11 -2.56
N ALA A 12 -8.64 2.46 -2.18
CA ALA A 12 -7.64 1.45 -1.89
C ALA A 12 -8.04 0.66 -0.64
N LYS A 13 -7.72 -0.62 -0.65
CA LYS A 13 -8.03 -1.51 0.46
C LYS A 13 -6.78 -2.21 0.93
N ILE A 14 -6.62 -2.28 2.24
CA ILE A 14 -5.50 -2.99 2.85
C ILE A 14 -6.11 -4.09 3.69
N LEU A 15 -5.88 -5.32 3.27
CA LEU A 15 -6.51 -6.48 3.88
C LEU A 15 -5.53 -7.26 4.73
N GLY A 16 -6.02 -7.78 5.84
CA GLY A 16 -5.20 -8.60 6.72
C GLY A 16 -4.23 -7.76 7.53
N LYS A 17 -3.19 -8.42 8.00
CA LYS A 17 -2.20 -7.78 8.88
C LYS A 17 -0.97 -7.38 8.09
N CYS A 18 -1.15 -6.49 7.14
CA CYS A 18 -0.04 -6.01 6.32
C CYS A 18 0.70 -4.88 7.01
N THR A 19 2.00 -4.81 6.79
CA THR A 19 2.80 -3.69 7.23
C THR A 19 3.15 -2.85 6.00
N ILE A 20 2.76 -1.58 6.04
CA ILE A 20 3.06 -0.65 4.95
C ILE A 20 4.20 0.23 5.41
N GLY A 21 5.31 0.17 4.70
CA GLY A 21 6.50 0.93 5.05
C GLY A 21 6.27 2.43 4.91
N GLU A 22 7.20 3.21 5.44
CA GLU A 22 7.08 4.66 5.36
C GLU A 22 7.27 5.16 3.93
N ASN A 23 6.64 6.29 3.63
CA ASN A 23 6.72 6.93 2.32
C ASN A 23 6.20 6.06 1.17
N VAL A 24 5.28 5.15 1.47
CA VAL A 24 4.66 4.31 0.45
C VAL A 24 3.48 5.06 -0.15
N THR A 25 3.30 4.92 -1.46
CA THR A 25 2.11 5.42 -2.15
C THR A 25 1.28 4.24 -2.61
N ILE A 26 0.04 4.19 -2.17
CA ILE A 26 -0.90 3.14 -2.60
C ILE A 26 -1.81 3.76 -3.66
N GLY A 27 -1.84 3.17 -4.84
CA GLY A 27 -2.67 3.70 -5.92
C GLY A 27 -4.15 3.56 -5.63
N ALA A 28 -4.96 4.36 -6.33
CA ALA A 28 -6.41 4.32 -6.16
C ALA A 28 -6.94 2.94 -6.51
N ASN A 29 -7.86 2.43 -5.71
CA ASN A 29 -8.50 1.12 -5.88
C ASN A 29 -7.53 -0.06 -5.81
N ALA A 30 -6.31 0.15 -5.36
CA ALA A 30 -5.38 -0.96 -5.16
C ALA A 30 -5.84 -1.82 -4.00
N VAL A 31 -5.57 -3.12 -4.08
CA VAL A 31 -5.90 -4.05 -3.00
C VAL A 31 -4.61 -4.63 -2.48
N VAL A 32 -4.22 -4.23 -1.27
CA VAL A 32 -2.96 -4.65 -0.66
C VAL A 32 -3.23 -5.87 0.21
N ILE A 33 -2.56 -6.96 -0.11
CA ILE A 33 -2.72 -8.21 0.63
C ILE A 33 -1.40 -8.72 1.22
N SER A 34 -0.32 -7.98 1.01
CA SER A 34 0.97 -8.35 1.58
C SER A 34 1.73 -7.08 1.97
N ASP A 35 2.82 -7.26 2.71
CA ASP A 35 3.60 -6.13 3.18
C ASP A 35 4.19 -5.34 2.02
N ILE A 36 4.29 -4.03 2.20
CA ILE A 36 4.88 -3.14 1.20
C ILE A 36 6.12 -2.51 1.82
N SER A 37 7.24 -2.61 1.10
CA SER A 37 8.50 -2.03 1.56
C SER A 37 8.44 -0.50 1.53
N ALA A 38 9.25 0.13 2.37
CA ALA A 38 9.31 1.59 2.43
C ALA A 38 9.71 2.18 1.07
N ASN A 39 9.21 3.38 0.80
CA ASN A 39 9.55 4.17 -0.39
C ASN A 39 9.13 3.49 -1.71
N LYS A 40 8.09 2.69 -1.67
CA LYS A 40 7.59 2.01 -2.87
C LYS A 40 6.23 2.55 -3.26
N ILE A 41 5.86 2.25 -4.49
CA ILE A 41 4.53 2.57 -5.00
C ILE A 41 3.83 1.24 -5.26
N ALA A 42 2.66 1.06 -4.66
CA ALA A 42 1.90 -0.17 -4.82
C ALA A 42 0.62 0.12 -5.60
N VAL A 43 0.41 -0.61 -6.68
CA VAL A 43 -0.77 -0.39 -7.53
C VAL A 43 -1.34 -1.73 -7.97
N GLY A 44 -2.61 -1.72 -8.30
CA GLY A 44 -3.26 -2.87 -8.90
C GLY A 44 -4.01 -3.77 -7.94
N ILE A 45 -4.58 -4.82 -8.48
CA ILE A 45 -5.33 -5.82 -7.73
C ILE A 45 -4.80 -7.20 -8.13
N PRO A 46 -4.04 -7.88 -7.24
CA PRO A 46 -3.50 -7.39 -5.97
C PRO A 46 -2.43 -6.33 -6.19
N ALA A 47 -2.26 -5.46 -5.20
CA ALA A 47 -1.28 -4.39 -5.29
C ALA A 47 0.13 -4.95 -5.37
N LYS A 48 0.92 -4.40 -6.27
CA LYS A 48 2.29 -4.83 -6.44
C LYS A 48 3.21 -3.62 -6.36
N GLU A 49 4.37 -3.84 -5.77
CA GLU A 49 5.38 -2.79 -5.66
C GLU A 49 5.97 -2.48 -7.03
N LYS A 50 6.20 -1.21 -7.22
CA LYS A 50 6.89 -0.74 -8.42
C LYS A 50 8.22 -0.13 -8.07
#